data_0fb8c1d16c84ff2bb6298fb7f021d899
#
_entry.id   0fb8c1d16c84ff2bb6298fb7f021d899
#
_cell.length_a   1.000
_cell.length_b   1.000
_cell.length_c   1.000
_cell.angle_alpha   90.00
_cell.angle_beta   90.00
_cell.angle_gamma   90.00
#
_symmetry.space_group_name_H-M   'P 1'
#
loop_
_entity.id
_entity.type
_entity.pdbx_description
1 polymer ?
#
loop_
_entity_poly.entity_id
_entity_poly.type
_entity_poly.pdbx_seq_one_letter_code
_entity_poly.pdbx_strand_id
1 'polypeptide(L)'
;MFVGIREITSAKGRFGLIAGTVALITLLVVVLTGLTAGLGKQNTSALEALDPQSVVFQDPEDISFTTSRVEARDGLTPLGASQMLMTKGNGEDAAVAILSLPKGTELPGGQQLSDEAVAAPSLEVGEGETVTVAGNDITVGAIGEDLAFSHSPVLWVPTGFWQAAMHTDADGSVLLADHKVDSGVGLKEAFDGLPAYSSEQGSLKLIQGFLYAIAALVIVAFLTVWTMQRTRDLAILKAIGASNSYLLKDALGQAAVILGIGALIGGVAAFGLGLLMQGGAPFSLTALTAIAPPVAIWALGMVGALIATRNITKVNPQAALGGVA
;
A
#
# COMPACT_ATOMS: atom_id res chain seq x y z
N MET A 1 14.36 -31.85 -14.68
CA MET A 1 13.18 -31.08 -15.17
C MET A 1 12.34 -31.80 -16.24
N PHE A 2 12.86 -32.76 -16.98
CA PHE A 2 12.09 -33.45 -18.02
C PHE A 2 10.90 -34.27 -17.46
N VAL A 3 11.07 -34.93 -16.32
CA VAL A 3 10.03 -35.72 -15.63
C VAL A 3 8.94 -34.81 -15.07
N GLY A 4 9.34 -33.70 -14.44
CA GLY A 4 8.42 -32.77 -13.79
C GLY A 4 7.45 -32.05 -14.73
N ILE A 5 7.91 -31.62 -15.92
CA ILE A 5 7.04 -30.93 -16.90
C ILE A 5 6.00 -31.91 -17.46
N ARG A 6 6.38 -33.17 -17.72
CA ARG A 6 5.49 -34.20 -18.23
C ARG A 6 4.40 -34.57 -17.19
N GLU A 7 4.74 -34.52 -15.93
CA GLU A 7 3.81 -34.79 -14.83
C GLU A 7 2.78 -33.66 -14.65
N ILE A 8 3.21 -32.39 -14.76
CA ILE A 8 2.31 -31.24 -14.75
C ILE A 8 1.25 -31.37 -15.86
N THR A 9 1.64 -31.83 -17.04
CA THR A 9 0.72 -32.02 -18.16
C THR A 9 -0.20 -33.21 -18.03
N SER A 10 0.17 -34.25 -17.25
CA SER A 10 -0.64 -35.44 -17.02
C SER A 10 -1.64 -35.30 -15.86
N ALA A 11 -1.32 -34.49 -14.84
CA ALA A 11 -2.16 -34.29 -13.65
C ALA A 11 -2.76 -32.88 -13.56
N LYS A 12 -3.26 -32.33 -14.69
CA LYS A 12 -3.73 -30.93 -14.81
C LYS A 12 -4.70 -30.47 -13.72
N GLY A 13 -5.58 -31.35 -13.25
CA GLY A 13 -6.57 -31.00 -12.21
C GLY A 13 -5.92 -30.62 -10.86
N ARG A 14 -4.93 -31.43 -10.40
CA ARG A 14 -4.25 -31.14 -9.12
C ARG A 14 -3.35 -29.92 -9.18
N PHE A 15 -2.58 -29.80 -10.25
CA PHE A 15 -1.71 -28.64 -10.46
C PHE A 15 -2.52 -27.37 -10.71
N GLY A 16 -3.63 -27.48 -11.42
CA GLY A 16 -4.58 -26.38 -11.62
C GLY A 16 -5.18 -25.88 -10.30
N LEU A 17 -5.50 -26.79 -9.38
CA LEU A 17 -6.04 -26.41 -8.07
C LEU A 17 -5.00 -25.67 -7.23
N ILE A 18 -3.74 -26.14 -7.19
CA ILE A 18 -2.66 -25.46 -6.46
C ILE A 18 -2.41 -24.07 -7.09
N ALA A 19 -2.23 -24.01 -8.41
CA ALA A 19 -1.98 -22.75 -9.11
C ALA A 19 -3.17 -21.78 -8.95
N GLY A 20 -4.41 -22.28 -8.99
CA GLY A 20 -5.62 -21.50 -8.77
C GLY A 20 -5.71 -20.93 -7.35
N THR A 21 -5.36 -21.73 -6.35
CA THR A 21 -5.31 -21.24 -4.95
C THR A 21 -4.24 -20.18 -4.78
N VAL A 22 -3.03 -20.39 -5.31
CA VAL A 22 -1.95 -19.40 -5.28
C VAL A 22 -2.36 -18.13 -6.03
N ALA A 23 -3.03 -18.26 -7.19
CA ALA A 23 -3.53 -17.13 -7.95
C ALA A 23 -4.56 -16.31 -7.17
N LEU A 24 -5.51 -16.98 -6.50
CA LEU A 24 -6.51 -16.29 -5.68
C LEU A 24 -5.88 -15.55 -4.51
N ILE A 25 -4.97 -16.20 -3.78
CA ILE A 25 -4.27 -15.56 -2.67
C ILE A 25 -3.42 -14.38 -3.15
N THR A 26 -2.70 -14.53 -4.26
CA THR A 26 -1.90 -13.46 -4.86
C THR A 26 -2.79 -12.29 -5.28
N LEU A 27 -3.93 -12.55 -5.91
CA LEU A 27 -4.91 -11.54 -6.26
C LEU A 27 -5.35 -10.75 -5.02
N LEU A 28 -5.75 -11.44 -3.95
CA LEU A 28 -6.19 -10.79 -2.71
C LEU A 28 -5.10 -9.91 -2.08
N VAL A 29 -3.86 -10.41 -2.03
CA VAL A 29 -2.74 -9.65 -1.45
C VAL A 29 -2.39 -8.43 -2.29
N VAL A 30 -2.38 -8.54 -3.63
CA VAL A 30 -2.12 -7.41 -4.52
C VAL A 30 -3.21 -6.36 -4.41
N VAL A 31 -4.49 -6.78 -4.42
CA VAL A 31 -5.63 -5.86 -4.26
C VAL A 31 -5.57 -5.14 -2.92
N LEU A 32 -5.33 -5.86 -1.82
CA LEU A 32 -5.18 -5.23 -0.52
C LEU A 32 -3.98 -4.28 -0.46
N THR A 33 -2.85 -4.65 -1.08
CA THR A 33 -1.66 -3.77 -1.15
C THR A 33 -1.95 -2.49 -1.92
N GLY A 34 -2.64 -2.58 -3.06
CA GLY A 34 -3.04 -1.43 -3.87
C GLY A 34 -4.03 -0.53 -3.14
N LEU A 35 -5.00 -1.12 -2.42
CA LEU A 35 -5.96 -0.37 -1.60
C LEU A 35 -5.27 0.32 -0.42
N THR A 36 -4.38 -0.37 0.30
CA THR A 36 -3.60 0.21 1.40
C THR A 36 -2.74 1.38 0.93
N ALA A 37 -2.10 1.26 -0.23
CA ALA A 37 -1.30 2.33 -0.82
C ALA A 37 -2.17 3.51 -1.28
N GLY A 38 -3.35 3.24 -1.82
CA GLY A 38 -4.31 4.27 -2.23
C GLY A 38 -4.88 5.04 -1.04
N LEU A 39 -5.32 4.35 0.00
CA LEU A 39 -5.77 4.98 1.26
C LEU A 39 -4.65 5.79 1.91
N GLY A 40 -3.41 5.26 1.91
CA GLY A 40 -2.25 6.00 2.38
C GLY A 40 -2.08 7.33 1.63
N LYS A 41 -2.17 7.32 0.30
CA LYS A 41 -2.09 8.55 -0.51
C LYS A 41 -3.20 9.54 -0.22
N GLN A 42 -4.42 9.08 0.03
CA GLN A 42 -5.52 9.97 0.46
C GLN A 42 -5.26 10.63 1.82
N ASN A 43 -4.44 10.01 2.66
CA ASN A 43 -4.01 10.63 3.91
C ASN A 43 -2.86 11.63 3.74
N THR A 44 -1.87 11.33 2.89
CA THR A 44 -0.53 11.94 2.98
C THR A 44 -0.10 12.70 1.72
N SER A 45 -0.83 12.61 0.59
CA SER A 45 -0.32 13.11 -0.69
C SER A 45 0.01 14.60 -0.70
N ALA A 46 -0.73 15.44 0.02
CA ALA A 46 -0.42 16.85 0.13
C ALA A 46 0.88 17.13 0.88
N LEU A 47 1.14 16.39 1.95
CA LEU A 47 2.40 16.50 2.71
C LEU A 47 3.58 15.92 1.93
N GLU A 48 3.36 14.81 1.21
CA GLU A 48 4.37 14.22 0.34
C GLU A 48 4.76 15.16 -0.81
N ALA A 49 3.79 15.89 -1.37
CA ALA A 49 4.03 16.86 -2.44
C ALA A 49 4.77 18.13 -1.97
N LEU A 50 4.62 18.52 -0.70
CA LEU A 50 5.40 19.58 -0.07
C LEU A 50 6.83 19.14 0.26
N ASP A 51 7.08 17.84 0.44
CA ASP A 51 8.37 17.18 0.67
C ASP A 51 9.31 17.87 1.69
N PRO A 52 8.83 18.29 2.89
CA PRO A 52 9.72 18.90 3.88
C PRO A 52 10.69 17.87 4.47
N GLN A 53 11.91 18.27 4.77
CA GLN A 53 12.88 17.41 5.47
C GLN A 53 12.54 17.26 6.95
N SER A 54 11.92 18.27 7.57
CA SER A 54 11.45 18.22 8.94
C SER A 54 10.10 18.92 9.10
N VAL A 55 9.28 18.37 10.00
CA VAL A 55 8.02 18.94 10.45
C VAL A 55 8.12 19.19 11.95
N VAL A 56 7.92 20.45 12.37
CA VAL A 56 8.02 20.87 13.78
C VAL A 56 6.63 21.09 14.32
N PHE A 57 6.27 20.30 15.32
CA PHE A 57 5.03 20.44 16.08
C PHE A 57 5.25 21.36 17.30
N GLN A 58 4.16 21.80 17.92
CA GLN A 58 4.21 22.60 19.14
C GLN A 58 4.89 21.81 20.27
N ASP A 59 4.52 20.54 20.43
CA ASP A 59 5.12 19.61 21.37
C ASP A 59 5.73 18.43 20.58
N PRO A 60 7.05 18.19 20.69
CA PRO A 60 7.69 17.07 20.02
C PRO A 60 7.24 15.68 20.51
N GLU A 61 6.65 15.60 21.72
CA GLU A 61 6.15 14.35 22.30
C GLU A 61 4.69 14.08 21.91
N ASP A 62 3.93 15.13 21.52
CA ASP A 62 2.53 15.02 21.06
C ASP A 62 2.42 15.43 19.58
N ILE A 63 2.73 14.49 18.69
CA ILE A 63 2.67 14.68 17.25
C ILE A 63 1.21 14.67 16.79
N SER A 64 0.60 15.84 16.57
CA SER A 64 -0.79 15.96 16.14
C SER A 64 -1.04 17.21 15.32
N PHE A 65 -1.47 17.07 14.08
CA PHE A 65 -1.89 18.19 13.23
C PHE A 65 -3.18 18.85 13.74
N THR A 66 -3.99 18.13 14.49
CA THR A 66 -5.29 18.63 14.97
C THR A 66 -5.14 19.57 16.16
N THR A 67 -4.25 19.24 17.12
CA THR A 67 -4.09 19.96 18.38
C THR A 67 -2.95 20.96 18.36
N SER A 68 -1.91 20.69 17.57
CA SER A 68 -0.71 21.55 17.49
C SER A 68 -1.02 22.91 16.91
N ARG A 69 -0.47 23.96 17.53
CA ARG A 69 -0.56 25.37 17.11
C ARG A 69 0.81 26.01 17.28
N VAL A 70 1.33 26.57 16.21
CA VAL A 70 2.68 27.13 16.18
C VAL A 70 2.66 28.58 15.72
N GLU A 71 3.62 29.35 16.20
CA GLU A 71 3.92 30.69 15.70
C GLU A 71 5.03 30.58 14.64
N ALA A 72 5.03 31.51 13.67
CA ALA A 72 6.05 31.58 12.64
C ALA A 72 7.45 31.74 13.26
N ARG A 73 8.44 31.07 12.67
CA ARG A 73 9.85 31.17 13.03
C ARG A 73 10.68 31.42 11.80
N ASP A 74 11.74 32.19 11.95
CA ASP A 74 12.66 32.51 10.85
C ASP A 74 13.22 31.23 10.21
N GLY A 75 13.15 31.17 8.87
CA GLY A 75 13.64 30.03 8.10
C GLY A 75 12.75 28.79 8.09
N LEU A 76 11.55 28.87 8.70
CA LEU A 76 10.56 27.80 8.70
C LEU A 76 9.23 28.29 8.11
N THR A 77 8.55 27.43 7.35
CA THR A 77 7.29 27.78 6.72
C THR A 77 6.13 27.25 7.55
N PRO A 78 5.24 28.11 8.09
CA PRO A 78 4.06 27.64 8.81
C PRO A 78 3.06 27.00 7.85
N LEU A 79 2.54 25.83 8.24
CA LEU A 79 1.46 25.12 7.57
C LEU A 79 0.28 25.00 8.53
N GLY A 80 -0.83 25.64 8.24
CA GLY A 80 -2.10 25.38 8.92
C GLY A 80 -2.78 24.18 8.26
N ALA A 81 -3.31 23.27 9.07
CA ALA A 81 -4.02 22.10 8.58
C ALA A 81 -5.29 21.85 9.40
N SER A 82 -6.42 21.70 8.73
CA SER A 82 -7.71 21.39 9.36
C SER A 82 -8.67 20.74 8.37
N GLN A 83 -9.58 19.93 8.88
CA GLN A 83 -10.68 19.35 8.10
C GLN A 83 -11.97 20.07 8.44
N MET A 84 -12.73 20.46 7.44
CA MET A 84 -13.96 21.23 7.58
C MET A 84 -15.00 20.81 6.54
N LEU A 85 -16.21 21.33 6.70
CA LEU A 85 -17.21 21.35 5.64
C LEU A 85 -17.05 22.64 4.84
N MET A 86 -17.08 22.51 3.54
CA MET A 86 -17.10 23.59 2.57
C MET A 86 -18.46 23.56 1.86
N THR A 87 -19.12 24.69 1.80
CA THR A 87 -20.33 24.86 0.99
C THR A 87 -19.91 25.44 -0.36
N LYS A 88 -20.21 24.74 -1.44
CA LYS A 88 -19.97 25.17 -2.83
C LYS A 88 -20.96 26.29 -3.24
N GLY A 89 -20.65 26.99 -4.32
CA GLY A 89 -21.55 28.05 -4.85
C GLY A 89 -22.93 27.55 -5.25
N ASN A 90 -23.12 26.27 -5.53
CA ASN A 90 -24.39 25.61 -5.79
C ASN A 90 -25.19 25.25 -4.52
N GLY A 91 -24.62 25.44 -3.32
CA GLY A 91 -25.23 25.13 -2.03
C GLY A 91 -24.97 23.68 -1.56
N GLU A 92 -24.14 22.90 -2.27
CA GLU A 92 -23.74 21.55 -1.83
C GLU A 92 -22.59 21.62 -0.81
N ASP A 93 -22.68 20.79 0.23
CA ASP A 93 -21.62 20.63 1.21
C ASP A 93 -20.65 19.51 0.82
N ALA A 94 -19.36 19.77 0.96
CA ALA A 94 -18.31 18.81 0.73
C ALA A 94 -17.29 18.81 1.89
N ALA A 95 -16.76 17.64 2.25
CA ALA A 95 -15.64 17.57 3.16
C ALA A 95 -14.37 18.08 2.46
N VAL A 96 -13.62 18.95 3.11
CA VAL A 96 -12.41 19.56 2.57
C VAL A 96 -11.30 19.59 3.61
N ALA A 97 -10.09 19.38 3.17
CA ALA A 97 -8.89 19.67 3.96
C ALA A 97 -8.38 21.07 3.62
N ILE A 98 -8.49 21.99 4.57
CA ILE A 98 -7.93 23.33 4.45
C ILE A 98 -6.46 23.26 4.84
N LEU A 99 -5.59 23.50 3.87
CA LEU A 99 -4.16 23.65 4.09
C LEU A 99 -3.75 25.09 3.81
N SER A 100 -3.14 25.76 4.79
CA SER A 100 -2.74 27.16 4.64
C SER A 100 -1.23 27.31 4.63
N LEU A 101 -0.78 28.20 3.75
CA LEU A 101 0.62 28.63 3.65
C LEU A 101 0.66 30.17 3.57
N PRO A 102 1.84 30.77 3.86
CA PRO A 102 2.04 32.20 3.61
C PRO A 102 1.81 32.58 2.14
N LYS A 103 1.24 33.76 1.91
CA LYS A 103 1.10 34.29 0.53
C LYS A 103 2.45 34.35 -0.20
N GLY A 104 2.43 34.04 -1.48
CA GLY A 104 3.63 33.96 -2.32
C GLY A 104 4.40 32.66 -2.20
N THR A 105 3.97 31.72 -1.36
CA THR A 105 4.56 30.36 -1.32
C THR A 105 4.19 29.62 -2.61
N GLU A 106 5.18 28.96 -3.19
CA GLU A 106 4.99 28.05 -4.32
C GLU A 106 4.33 26.76 -3.85
N LEU A 107 3.19 26.43 -4.44
CA LEU A 107 2.44 25.21 -4.18
C LEU A 107 2.97 24.05 -5.01
N PRO A 108 2.69 22.80 -4.63
CA PRO A 108 2.85 21.67 -5.52
C PRO A 108 2.15 21.96 -6.87
N GLY A 109 2.85 21.71 -7.98
CA GLY A 109 2.37 22.10 -9.33
C GLY A 109 2.87 23.48 -9.83
N GLY A 110 3.66 24.21 -9.01
CA GLY A 110 4.35 25.44 -9.43
C GLY A 110 3.50 26.71 -9.39
N GLN A 111 2.30 26.66 -8.85
CA GLN A 111 1.42 27.83 -8.67
C GLN A 111 1.82 28.61 -7.40
N GLN A 112 1.75 29.93 -7.45
CA GLN A 112 1.96 30.75 -6.25
C GLN A 112 0.64 31.03 -5.55
N LEU A 113 0.59 30.81 -4.23
CA LEU A 113 -0.57 31.10 -3.40
C LEU A 113 -0.78 32.63 -3.29
N SER A 114 -1.96 33.07 -3.69
CA SER A 114 -2.39 34.48 -3.63
C SER A 114 -3.38 34.72 -2.48
N ASP A 115 -4.24 35.75 -2.64
CA ASP A 115 -5.41 35.97 -1.76
C ASP A 115 -6.56 35.00 -2.06
N GLU A 116 -6.51 34.33 -3.20
CA GLU A 116 -7.48 33.35 -3.65
C GLU A 116 -7.05 31.96 -3.31
N ALA A 117 -8.00 31.04 -3.23
CA ALA A 117 -7.73 29.63 -2.96
C ALA A 117 -7.27 28.87 -4.21
N VAL A 118 -6.49 27.80 -4.02
CA VAL A 118 -6.20 26.82 -5.06
C VAL A 118 -6.85 25.49 -4.66
N ALA A 119 -7.76 25.00 -5.50
CA ALA A 119 -8.60 23.85 -5.21
C ALA A 119 -8.07 22.57 -5.88
N ALA A 120 -8.13 21.43 -5.18
CA ALA A 120 -7.95 20.13 -5.82
C ALA A 120 -9.09 19.85 -6.81
N PRO A 121 -8.83 19.25 -8.01
CA PRO A 121 -9.86 18.91 -9.00
C PRO A 121 -11.02 18.09 -8.45
N SER A 122 -10.75 17.19 -7.49
CA SER A 122 -11.75 16.34 -6.84
C SER A 122 -12.74 17.10 -5.95
N LEU A 123 -12.53 18.40 -5.69
CA LEU A 123 -13.54 19.26 -5.06
C LEU A 123 -14.67 19.64 -6.02
N GLU A 124 -14.45 19.47 -7.35
CA GLU A 124 -15.45 19.80 -8.39
C GLU A 124 -15.97 21.23 -8.28
N VAL A 125 -15.08 22.20 -8.03
CA VAL A 125 -15.33 23.62 -8.02
C VAL A 125 -14.62 24.29 -9.19
N GLY A 126 -15.17 25.37 -9.71
CA GLY A 126 -14.61 26.11 -10.86
C GLY A 126 -13.70 27.27 -10.45
N GLU A 127 -12.80 27.69 -11.36
CA GLU A 127 -12.07 28.95 -11.22
C GLU A 127 -13.07 30.14 -11.22
N GLY A 128 -12.88 31.09 -10.31
CA GLY A 128 -13.78 32.22 -10.07
C GLY A 128 -14.98 31.88 -9.20
N GLU A 129 -15.20 30.64 -8.82
CA GLU A 129 -16.26 30.23 -7.91
C GLU A 129 -15.94 30.65 -6.48
N THR A 130 -16.93 31.15 -5.75
CA THR A 130 -16.80 31.45 -4.33
C THR A 130 -17.33 30.29 -3.51
N VAL A 131 -16.52 29.83 -2.58
CA VAL A 131 -16.86 28.76 -1.63
C VAL A 131 -16.84 29.29 -0.21
N THR A 132 -17.69 28.75 0.65
CA THR A 132 -17.81 29.16 2.06
C THR A 132 -17.27 28.08 2.97
N VAL A 133 -16.36 28.44 3.87
CA VAL A 133 -15.79 27.52 4.89
C VAL A 133 -15.87 28.17 6.25
N ALA A 134 -16.52 27.51 7.20
CA ALA A 134 -16.74 28.04 8.56
C ALA A 134 -17.31 29.46 8.57
N GLY A 135 -18.22 29.79 7.62
CA GLY A 135 -18.84 31.09 7.48
C GLY A 135 -17.97 32.18 6.84
N ASN A 136 -16.79 31.83 6.33
CA ASN A 136 -15.89 32.73 5.60
C ASN A 136 -15.89 32.36 4.12
N ASP A 137 -16.02 33.36 3.27
CA ASP A 137 -16.02 33.21 1.81
C ASP A 137 -14.61 33.35 1.25
N ILE A 138 -14.28 32.50 0.28
CA ILE A 138 -13.03 32.60 -0.49
C ILE A 138 -13.30 32.24 -1.95
N THR A 139 -12.67 32.97 -2.85
CA THR A 139 -12.75 32.69 -4.29
C THR A 139 -11.67 31.69 -4.68
N VAL A 140 -12.02 30.73 -5.50
CA VAL A 140 -11.08 29.77 -6.10
C VAL A 140 -10.41 30.47 -7.30
N GLY A 141 -9.12 30.79 -7.16
CA GLY A 141 -8.37 31.47 -8.22
C GLY A 141 -7.76 30.50 -9.24
N ALA A 142 -7.53 29.26 -8.84
CA ALA A 142 -6.96 28.24 -9.73
C ALA A 142 -7.30 26.80 -9.28
N ILE A 143 -7.21 25.87 -10.23
CA ILE A 143 -7.26 24.43 -9.95
C ILE A 143 -5.84 23.90 -9.94
N GLY A 144 -5.43 23.26 -8.83
CA GLY A 144 -4.11 22.72 -8.60
C GLY A 144 -4.02 21.22 -8.87
N GLU A 145 -3.02 20.55 -8.24
CA GLU A 145 -2.90 19.11 -8.27
C GLU A 145 -3.99 18.43 -7.41
N ASP A 146 -4.37 17.22 -7.81
CA ASP A 146 -5.36 16.42 -7.07
C ASP A 146 -4.72 15.77 -5.85
N LEU A 147 -4.57 16.56 -4.79
CA LEU A 147 -3.95 16.18 -3.54
C LEU A 147 -5.00 16.04 -2.43
N ALA A 148 -4.68 15.17 -1.48
CA ALA A 148 -5.53 14.91 -0.34
C ALA A 148 -4.73 14.97 0.98
N PHE A 149 -5.43 15.31 2.05
CA PHE A 149 -4.94 15.31 3.43
C PHE A 149 -6.03 14.72 4.33
N SER A 150 -5.67 13.69 5.09
CA SER A 150 -6.62 13.03 6.00
C SER A 150 -7.94 12.62 5.31
N HIS A 151 -7.85 11.97 4.13
CA HIS A 151 -8.96 11.51 3.28
C HIS A 151 -9.83 12.59 2.64
N SER A 152 -9.50 13.87 2.79
CA SER A 152 -10.25 14.95 2.19
C SER A 152 -9.43 15.64 1.10
N PRO A 153 -10.07 16.04 -0.02
CA PRO A 153 -9.41 16.85 -1.04
C PRO A 153 -8.93 18.17 -0.47
N VAL A 154 -7.82 18.67 -0.97
CA VAL A 154 -7.18 19.89 -0.43
C VAL A 154 -7.73 21.15 -1.08
N LEU A 155 -7.97 22.16 -0.25
CA LEU A 155 -8.11 23.54 -0.61
C LEU A 155 -6.96 24.34 0.02
N TRP A 156 -6.03 24.79 -0.82
CA TRP A 156 -4.94 25.67 -0.38
C TRP A 156 -5.44 27.09 -0.19
N VAL A 157 -5.17 27.66 0.97
CA VAL A 157 -5.62 29.00 1.34
C VAL A 157 -4.50 29.81 1.96
N PRO A 158 -4.54 31.16 1.92
CA PRO A 158 -3.59 31.99 2.66
C PRO A 158 -3.78 31.84 4.17
N THR A 159 -2.69 31.99 4.94
CA THR A 159 -2.70 31.83 6.41
C THR A 159 -3.82 32.64 7.09
N GLY A 160 -4.05 33.88 6.69
CA GLY A 160 -5.09 34.71 7.30
C GLY A 160 -6.53 34.17 7.12
N PHE A 161 -6.81 33.48 6.03
CA PHE A 161 -8.10 32.80 5.86
C PHE A 161 -8.25 31.64 6.84
N TRP A 162 -7.20 30.80 6.97
CA TRP A 162 -7.20 29.67 7.91
C TRP A 162 -7.36 30.15 9.37
N GLN A 163 -6.65 31.23 9.74
CA GLN A 163 -6.79 31.86 11.06
C GLN A 163 -8.23 32.29 11.34
N ALA A 164 -8.87 32.93 10.37
CA ALA A 164 -10.28 33.35 10.49
C ALA A 164 -11.23 32.16 10.59
N ALA A 165 -11.04 31.11 9.77
CA ALA A 165 -11.87 29.91 9.78
C ALA A 165 -11.70 29.08 11.07
N MET A 166 -10.49 29.04 11.64
CA MET A 166 -10.16 28.32 12.87
C MET A 166 -10.36 29.12 14.14
N HIS A 167 -10.66 30.43 14.03
CA HIS A 167 -10.73 31.36 15.15
C HIS A 167 -9.47 31.31 16.04
N THR A 168 -8.28 31.38 15.41
CA THR A 168 -6.97 31.27 16.07
C THR A 168 -6.02 32.37 15.63
N ASP A 169 -5.11 32.76 16.52
CA ASP A 169 -4.01 33.67 16.22
C ASP A 169 -2.72 32.94 15.82
N ALA A 170 -2.70 31.59 15.89
CA ALA A 170 -1.55 30.80 15.49
C ALA A 170 -1.28 30.91 13.97
N ASP A 171 0.00 30.86 13.58
CA ASP A 171 0.39 30.96 12.16
C ASP A 171 0.23 29.61 11.42
N GLY A 172 0.16 28.50 12.15
CA GLY A 172 -0.04 27.18 11.56
C GLY A 172 -0.28 26.10 12.59
N SER A 173 -0.55 24.91 12.12
CA SER A 173 -0.55 23.68 12.93
C SER A 173 0.88 23.18 13.16
N VAL A 174 1.74 23.33 12.15
CA VAL A 174 3.14 22.89 12.18
C VAL A 174 4.02 23.86 11.41
N LEU A 175 5.36 23.74 11.61
CA LEU A 175 6.33 24.44 10.75
C LEU A 175 7.04 23.40 9.86
N LEU A 176 7.19 23.74 8.60
CA LEU A 176 7.92 22.95 7.61
C LEU A 176 9.33 23.48 7.44
N ALA A 177 10.31 22.60 7.29
CA ALA A 177 11.70 22.95 7.01
C ALA A 177 12.27 22.10 5.87
N ASP A 178 13.05 22.74 5.00
CA ASP A 178 13.81 22.09 3.91
C ASP A 178 15.12 21.46 4.39
N HIS A 179 15.36 21.50 5.67
CA HIS A 179 16.56 20.97 6.33
C HIS A 179 16.20 20.27 7.63
N LYS A 180 17.14 19.50 8.19
CA LYS A 180 16.92 18.86 9.48
C LYS A 180 16.94 19.88 10.61
N VAL A 181 15.91 19.84 11.44
CA VAL A 181 15.74 20.66 12.65
C VAL A 181 15.70 19.73 13.85
N ASP A 182 16.48 20.02 14.91
CA ASP A 182 16.61 19.16 16.09
C ASP A 182 15.27 18.93 16.83
N SER A 183 14.36 19.91 16.79
CA SER A 183 13.00 19.81 17.38
C SER A 183 11.95 19.29 16.40
N GLY A 184 12.35 18.91 15.18
CA GLY A 184 11.45 18.43 14.14
C GLY A 184 11.53 16.93 13.94
N VAL A 185 10.43 16.34 13.53
CA VAL A 185 10.36 14.94 13.10
C VAL A 185 10.46 14.85 11.58
N GLY A 186 10.89 13.71 11.07
CA GLY A 186 10.92 13.48 9.63
C GLY A 186 9.50 13.35 9.05
N LEU A 187 9.33 13.61 7.74
CA LEU A 187 8.02 13.58 7.07
C LEU A 187 7.24 12.29 7.34
N LYS A 188 7.88 11.13 7.28
CA LYS A 188 7.21 9.83 7.51
C LYS A 188 6.71 9.66 8.96
N GLU A 189 7.44 10.19 9.91
CA GLU A 189 7.05 10.18 11.32
C GLU A 189 5.92 11.19 11.58
N ALA A 190 5.95 12.34 10.88
CA ALA A 190 4.89 13.33 10.96
C ALA A 190 3.52 12.79 10.50
N PHE A 191 3.47 11.76 9.63
CA PHE A 191 2.21 11.12 9.25
C PHE A 191 1.47 10.48 10.43
N ASP A 192 2.16 10.08 11.48
CA ASP A 192 1.53 9.55 12.69
C ASP A 192 0.73 10.62 13.44
N GLY A 193 0.98 11.90 13.16
CA GLY A 193 0.19 13.03 13.65
C GLY A 193 -1.12 13.28 12.90
N LEU A 194 -1.38 12.54 11.80
CA LEU A 194 -2.66 12.60 11.09
C LEU A 194 -3.73 11.79 11.84
N PRO A 195 -4.97 12.30 11.93
CA PRO A 195 -6.07 11.59 12.57
C PRO A 195 -6.24 10.18 12.00
N ALA A 196 -6.30 9.18 12.87
CA ALA A 196 -6.52 7.77 12.56
C ALA A 196 -5.47 7.09 11.64
N TYR A 197 -4.48 7.79 11.08
CA TYR A 197 -3.53 7.25 10.10
C TYR A 197 -2.77 6.02 10.62
N SER A 198 -2.12 6.12 11.79
CA SER A 198 -1.33 5.02 12.33
C SER A 198 -2.19 3.81 12.71
N SER A 199 -3.41 4.03 13.23
CA SER A 199 -4.39 2.98 13.53
C SER A 199 -4.86 2.27 12.25
N GLU A 200 -5.19 3.02 11.21
CA GLU A 200 -5.63 2.50 9.92
C GLU A 200 -4.53 1.73 9.22
N GLN A 201 -3.34 2.34 9.07
CA GLN A 201 -2.18 1.70 8.46
C GLN A 201 -1.72 0.46 9.25
N GLY A 202 -1.76 0.52 10.58
CA GLY A 202 -1.46 -0.59 11.47
C GLY A 202 -2.41 -1.78 11.23
N SER A 203 -3.71 -1.51 11.16
CA SER A 203 -4.74 -2.52 10.90
C SER A 203 -4.59 -3.17 9.51
N LEU A 204 -4.38 -2.36 8.47
CA LEU A 204 -4.20 -2.84 7.10
C LEU A 204 -2.92 -3.70 6.96
N LYS A 205 -1.81 -3.27 7.56
CA LYS A 205 -0.55 -4.05 7.59
C LYS A 205 -0.71 -5.36 8.36
N LEU A 206 -1.48 -5.36 9.46
CA LEU A 206 -1.77 -6.58 10.21
C LEU A 206 -2.57 -7.58 9.37
N ILE A 207 -3.64 -7.14 8.71
CA ILE A 207 -4.44 -7.97 7.79
C ILE A 207 -3.56 -8.54 6.68
N GLN A 208 -2.71 -7.71 6.10
CA GLN A 208 -1.76 -8.11 5.07
C GLN A 208 -0.78 -9.17 5.57
N GLY A 209 -0.25 -9.00 6.79
CA GLY A 209 0.59 -9.98 7.47
C GLY A 209 -0.10 -11.33 7.66
N PHE A 210 -1.36 -11.33 8.11
CA PHE A 210 -2.16 -12.56 8.22
C PHE A 210 -2.40 -13.22 6.87
N LEU A 211 -2.66 -12.46 5.80
CA LEU A 211 -2.80 -13.04 4.46
C LEU A 211 -1.52 -13.75 3.99
N TYR A 212 -0.35 -13.16 4.23
CA TYR A 212 0.93 -13.81 3.94
C TYR A 212 1.14 -15.08 4.78
N ALA A 213 0.78 -15.06 6.07
CA ALA A 213 0.88 -16.23 6.93
C ALA A 213 -0.06 -17.37 6.48
N ILE A 214 -1.30 -17.04 6.12
CA ILE A 214 -2.26 -17.99 5.57
C ILE A 214 -1.76 -18.55 4.23
N ALA A 215 -1.24 -17.69 3.35
CA ALA A 215 -0.63 -18.11 2.09
C ALA A 215 0.47 -19.15 2.30
N ALA A 216 1.41 -18.85 3.20
CA ALA A 216 2.51 -19.76 3.53
C ALA A 216 2.00 -21.12 4.05
N LEU A 217 1.04 -21.08 4.99
CA LEU A 217 0.44 -22.31 5.57
C LEU A 217 -0.23 -23.16 4.49
N VAL A 218 -1.07 -22.55 3.66
CA VAL A 218 -1.82 -23.24 2.59
C VAL A 218 -0.86 -23.86 1.58
N ILE A 219 0.15 -23.10 1.13
CA ILE A 219 1.15 -23.60 0.18
C ILE A 219 1.94 -24.78 0.78
N VAL A 220 2.41 -24.65 2.02
CA VAL A 220 3.13 -25.75 2.71
C VAL A 220 2.24 -26.99 2.82
N ALA A 221 0.97 -26.83 3.21
CA ALA A 221 0.03 -27.95 3.33
C ALA A 221 -0.16 -28.66 1.98
N PHE A 222 -0.45 -27.91 0.90
CA PHE A 222 -0.62 -28.49 -0.44
C PHE A 222 0.64 -29.20 -0.94
N LEU A 223 1.81 -28.59 -0.79
CA LEU A 223 3.07 -29.17 -1.25
C LEU A 223 3.45 -30.40 -0.40
N THR A 224 3.13 -30.41 0.89
CA THR A 224 3.34 -31.58 1.76
C THR A 224 2.48 -32.75 1.32
N VAL A 225 1.16 -32.53 1.12
CA VAL A 225 0.25 -33.57 0.63
C VAL A 225 0.69 -34.07 -0.75
N TRP A 226 1.07 -33.17 -1.64
CA TRP A 226 1.59 -33.55 -2.96
C TRP A 226 2.87 -34.39 -2.87
N THR A 227 3.82 -34.01 -2.02
CA THR A 227 5.05 -34.79 -1.80
C THR A 227 4.74 -36.18 -1.23
N MET A 228 3.81 -36.28 -0.28
CA MET A 228 3.39 -37.55 0.30
C MET A 228 2.77 -38.48 -0.75
N GLN A 229 1.93 -38.00 -1.65
CA GLN A 229 1.31 -38.77 -2.73
C GLN A 229 2.33 -39.33 -3.73
N ARG A 230 3.51 -38.69 -3.87
CA ARG A 230 4.61 -39.11 -4.78
C ARG A 230 5.64 -39.99 -4.11
N THR A 231 5.52 -40.29 -2.82
CA THR A 231 6.54 -41.02 -2.06
C THR A 231 6.92 -42.33 -2.73
N ARG A 232 5.95 -43.06 -3.31
CA ARG A 232 6.20 -44.31 -4.03
C ARG A 232 7.02 -44.10 -5.32
N ASP A 233 6.66 -43.10 -6.11
CA ASP A 233 7.36 -42.78 -7.37
C ASP A 233 8.79 -42.30 -7.10
N LEU A 234 8.97 -41.50 -6.05
CA LEU A 234 10.29 -41.05 -5.59
C LEU A 234 11.17 -42.22 -5.08
N ALA A 235 10.56 -43.18 -4.39
CA ALA A 235 11.26 -44.37 -3.94
C ALA A 235 11.74 -45.25 -5.11
N ILE A 236 10.91 -45.40 -6.16
CA ILE A 236 11.28 -46.11 -7.39
C ILE A 236 12.47 -45.42 -8.07
N LEU A 237 12.39 -44.09 -8.25
CA LEU A 237 13.47 -43.30 -8.85
C LEU A 237 14.76 -43.42 -8.05
N LYS A 238 14.69 -43.47 -6.72
CA LYS A 238 15.83 -43.63 -5.83
C LYS A 238 16.41 -45.05 -5.94
N ALA A 239 15.56 -46.07 -6.11
CA ALA A 239 16.00 -47.48 -6.30
C ALA A 239 16.73 -47.65 -7.63
N ILE A 240 16.38 -46.91 -8.68
CA ILE A 240 17.04 -46.90 -10.00
C ILE A 240 18.35 -46.06 -9.98
N GLY A 241 18.67 -45.38 -8.86
CA GLY A 241 19.92 -44.66 -8.69
C GLY A 241 19.84 -43.14 -8.72
N ALA A 242 18.63 -42.54 -8.67
CA ALA A 242 18.48 -41.08 -8.59
C ALA A 242 19.05 -40.56 -7.26
N SER A 243 19.90 -39.52 -7.34
CA SER A 243 20.45 -38.88 -6.14
C SER A 243 19.41 -38.04 -5.42
N ASN A 244 19.53 -37.87 -4.10
CA ASN A 244 18.67 -37.01 -3.31
C ASN A 244 18.66 -35.56 -3.84
N SER A 245 19.81 -35.06 -4.29
CA SER A 245 19.93 -33.71 -4.87
C SER A 245 19.16 -33.56 -6.18
N TYR A 246 19.14 -34.62 -7.02
CA TYR A 246 18.36 -34.64 -8.25
C TYR A 246 16.85 -34.55 -7.95
N LEU A 247 16.36 -35.40 -7.03
CA LEU A 247 14.94 -35.42 -6.63
C LEU A 247 14.50 -34.12 -6.01
N LEU A 248 15.34 -33.52 -5.16
CA LEU A 248 15.06 -32.22 -4.54
C LEU A 248 14.98 -31.09 -5.57
N LYS A 249 15.96 -31.03 -6.49
CA LYS A 249 15.97 -30.03 -7.57
C LYS A 249 14.77 -30.16 -8.51
N ASP A 250 14.36 -31.40 -8.81
CA ASP A 250 13.19 -31.67 -9.64
C ASP A 250 11.90 -31.21 -8.96
N ALA A 251 11.71 -31.54 -7.68
CA ALA A 251 10.55 -31.13 -6.89
C ALA A 251 10.48 -29.62 -6.69
N LEU A 252 11.60 -28.96 -6.37
CA LEU A 252 11.65 -27.49 -6.25
C LEU A 252 11.43 -26.81 -7.59
N GLY A 253 11.94 -27.36 -8.70
CA GLY A 253 11.70 -26.82 -10.04
C GLY A 253 10.23 -26.87 -10.44
N GLN A 254 9.54 -27.97 -10.11
CA GLN A 254 8.09 -28.08 -10.33
C GLN A 254 7.31 -27.08 -9.46
N ALA A 255 7.65 -26.97 -8.16
CA ALA A 255 7.05 -26.00 -7.26
C ALA A 255 7.24 -24.57 -7.79
N ALA A 256 8.47 -24.22 -8.24
CA ALA A 256 8.75 -22.90 -8.79
C ALA A 256 7.87 -22.54 -9.98
N VAL A 257 7.66 -23.50 -10.89
CA VAL A 257 6.81 -23.31 -12.08
C VAL A 257 5.34 -23.11 -11.68
N ILE A 258 4.81 -23.98 -10.82
CA ILE A 258 3.38 -23.95 -10.43
C ILE A 258 3.09 -22.68 -9.63
N LEU A 259 3.94 -22.35 -8.65
CA LEU A 259 3.82 -21.12 -7.85
C LEU A 259 3.99 -19.88 -8.73
N GLY A 260 4.92 -19.90 -9.69
CA GLY A 260 5.15 -18.82 -10.63
C GLY A 260 3.94 -18.57 -11.53
N ILE A 261 3.34 -19.63 -12.08
CA ILE A 261 2.11 -19.52 -12.89
C ILE A 261 0.97 -18.97 -12.03
N GLY A 262 0.75 -19.50 -10.82
CA GLY A 262 -0.28 -19.01 -9.92
C GLY A 262 -0.09 -17.53 -9.55
N ALA A 263 1.13 -17.14 -9.15
CA ALA A 263 1.45 -15.76 -8.81
C ALA A 263 1.30 -14.81 -10.01
N LEU A 264 1.68 -15.24 -11.21
CA LEU A 264 1.52 -14.45 -12.43
C LEU A 264 0.03 -14.24 -12.78
N ILE A 265 -0.76 -15.32 -12.77
CA ILE A 265 -2.19 -15.23 -13.05
C ILE A 265 -2.89 -14.32 -12.02
N GLY A 266 -2.61 -14.52 -10.73
CA GLY A 266 -3.18 -13.68 -9.66
C GLY A 266 -2.76 -12.21 -9.77
N GLY A 267 -1.48 -11.95 -10.08
CA GLY A 267 -0.96 -10.60 -10.28
C GLY A 267 -1.58 -9.90 -11.49
N VAL A 268 -1.69 -10.58 -12.63
CA VAL A 268 -2.32 -10.03 -13.85
C VAL A 268 -3.81 -9.78 -13.61
N ALA A 269 -4.52 -10.69 -12.96
CA ALA A 269 -5.93 -10.51 -12.62
C ALA A 269 -6.13 -9.32 -11.67
N ALA A 270 -5.28 -9.18 -10.64
CA ALA A 270 -5.32 -8.06 -9.71
C ALA A 270 -4.99 -6.73 -10.40
N PHE A 271 -4.02 -6.71 -11.33
CA PHE A 271 -3.71 -5.53 -12.12
C PHE A 271 -4.90 -5.10 -12.97
N GLY A 272 -5.53 -6.06 -13.68
CA GLY A 272 -6.75 -5.79 -14.46
C GLY A 272 -7.89 -5.25 -13.59
N LEU A 273 -8.10 -5.83 -12.41
CA LEU A 273 -9.11 -5.37 -11.45
C LEU A 273 -8.77 -3.95 -10.96
N GLY A 274 -7.51 -3.67 -10.67
CA GLY A 274 -7.03 -2.36 -10.25
C GLY A 274 -7.28 -1.28 -11.29
N LEU A 275 -7.10 -1.59 -12.58
CA LEU A 275 -7.45 -0.66 -13.67
C LEU A 275 -8.95 -0.34 -13.71
N LEU A 276 -9.81 -1.33 -13.41
CA LEU A 276 -11.26 -1.12 -13.35
C LEU A 276 -11.70 -0.32 -12.11
N MET A 277 -10.91 -0.37 -11.04
CA MET A 277 -11.19 0.36 -9.79
C MET A 277 -10.71 1.82 -9.83
N GLN A 278 -9.88 2.20 -10.78
CA GLN A 278 -9.41 3.59 -10.93
C GLN A 278 -10.60 4.52 -11.16
N GLY A 279 -10.72 5.55 -10.32
CA GLY A 279 -11.82 6.52 -10.35
C GLY A 279 -13.02 6.20 -9.45
N GLY A 280 -13.13 4.97 -8.90
CA GLY A 280 -14.24 4.60 -7.99
C GLY A 280 -13.80 4.18 -6.59
N ALA A 281 -12.53 3.84 -6.41
CA ALA A 281 -11.98 3.44 -5.12
C ALA A 281 -10.55 3.99 -4.95
N PRO A 282 -10.10 4.22 -3.71
CA PRO A 282 -8.73 4.65 -3.43
C PRO A 282 -7.74 3.52 -3.69
N PHE A 283 -7.40 3.30 -4.94
CA PHE A 283 -6.52 2.23 -5.39
C PHE A 283 -5.29 2.80 -6.08
N SER A 284 -4.10 2.51 -5.55
CA SER A 284 -2.83 2.97 -6.14
C SER A 284 -2.11 1.83 -6.85
N LEU A 285 -2.08 1.91 -8.19
CA LEU A 285 -1.30 1.02 -9.05
C LEU A 285 0.07 1.61 -9.32
N THR A 286 1.06 1.11 -8.60
CA THR A 286 2.48 1.38 -8.87
C THR A 286 3.18 0.09 -9.26
N ALA A 287 4.37 0.18 -9.88
CA ALA A 287 5.17 -1.01 -10.19
C ALA A 287 5.46 -1.83 -8.92
N LEU A 288 5.67 -1.16 -7.79
CA LEU A 288 5.94 -1.81 -6.50
C LEU A 288 4.72 -2.57 -5.97
N THR A 289 3.52 -1.95 -5.97
CA THR A 289 2.28 -2.58 -5.49
C THR A 289 1.83 -3.75 -6.37
N ALA A 290 2.16 -3.71 -7.67
CA ALA A 290 1.80 -4.77 -8.61
C ALA A 290 2.78 -5.96 -8.61
N ILE A 291 4.08 -5.73 -8.41
CA ILE A 291 5.13 -6.75 -8.58
C ILE A 291 5.59 -7.34 -7.24
N ALA A 292 5.72 -6.51 -6.20
CA ALA A 292 6.28 -6.99 -4.93
C ALA A 292 5.45 -8.11 -4.27
N PRO A 293 4.10 -8.06 -4.18
CA PRO A 293 3.33 -9.12 -3.57
C PRO A 293 3.39 -10.46 -4.33
N PRO A 294 3.25 -10.54 -5.68
CA PRO A 294 3.42 -11.79 -6.41
C PRO A 294 4.80 -12.43 -6.20
N VAL A 295 5.87 -11.61 -6.20
CA VAL A 295 7.24 -12.09 -5.94
C VAL A 295 7.36 -12.59 -4.50
N ALA A 296 6.79 -11.89 -3.52
CA ALA A 296 6.80 -12.30 -2.12
C ALA A 296 6.05 -13.63 -1.92
N ILE A 297 4.87 -13.81 -2.51
CA ILE A 297 4.10 -15.07 -2.47
C ILE A 297 4.89 -16.21 -3.11
N TRP A 298 5.50 -15.96 -4.26
CA TRP A 298 6.36 -16.94 -4.91
C TRP A 298 7.56 -17.35 -4.03
N ALA A 299 8.26 -16.40 -3.45
CA ALA A 299 9.40 -16.63 -2.57
C ALA A 299 8.99 -17.40 -1.31
N LEU A 300 7.91 -17.00 -0.64
CA LEU A 300 7.33 -17.70 0.50
C LEU A 300 6.95 -19.15 0.13
N GLY A 301 6.34 -19.32 -1.04
CA GLY A 301 6.00 -20.63 -1.57
C GLY A 301 7.22 -21.49 -1.82
N MET A 302 8.34 -20.94 -2.30
CA MET A 302 9.60 -21.66 -2.48
C MET A 302 10.21 -22.08 -1.14
N VAL A 303 10.15 -21.24 -0.11
CA VAL A 303 10.54 -21.62 1.26
C VAL A 303 9.65 -22.75 1.77
N GLY A 304 8.34 -22.66 1.56
CA GLY A 304 7.39 -23.73 1.88
C GLY A 304 7.68 -25.05 1.15
N ALA A 305 8.00 -24.97 -0.15
CA ALA A 305 8.41 -26.13 -0.95
C ALA A 305 9.68 -26.79 -0.39
N LEU A 306 10.66 -25.99 0.02
CA LEU A 306 11.88 -26.50 0.63
C LEU A 306 11.60 -27.24 1.96
N ILE A 307 10.70 -26.72 2.78
CA ILE A 307 10.27 -27.37 4.03
C ILE A 307 9.54 -28.67 3.74
N ALA A 308 8.56 -28.65 2.83
CA ALA A 308 7.76 -29.81 2.45
C ALA A 308 8.61 -30.95 1.85
N THR A 309 9.64 -30.62 1.08
CA THR A 309 10.50 -31.59 0.38
C THR A 309 11.61 -32.18 1.26
N ARG A 310 11.85 -31.65 2.47
CA ARG A 310 12.83 -32.19 3.40
C ARG A 310 12.64 -33.72 3.68
N ASN A 311 11.39 -34.16 3.69
CA ASN A 311 11.07 -35.57 3.94
C ASN A 311 11.38 -36.47 2.76
N ILE A 312 11.57 -35.97 1.53
CA ILE A 312 11.98 -36.76 0.36
C ILE A 312 13.32 -37.45 0.59
N THR A 313 14.25 -36.81 1.29
CA THR A 313 15.57 -37.37 1.56
C THR A 313 15.54 -38.58 2.51
N LYS A 314 14.47 -38.71 3.32
CA LYS A 314 14.30 -39.78 4.33
C LYS A 314 13.54 -41.00 3.78
N VAL A 315 13.08 -40.97 2.52
CA VAL A 315 12.36 -42.10 1.91
C VAL A 315 13.27 -43.29 1.79
N ASN A 316 12.88 -44.43 2.44
CA ASN A 316 13.59 -45.68 2.36
C ASN A 316 13.11 -46.49 1.14
N PRO A 317 13.98 -46.79 0.15
CA PRO A 317 13.60 -47.54 -1.04
C PRO A 317 13.03 -48.93 -0.73
N GLN A 318 13.56 -49.60 0.32
CA GLN A 318 13.14 -50.97 0.69
C GLN A 318 11.69 -51.02 1.21
N ALA A 319 11.22 -49.98 1.95
CA ALA A 319 9.87 -49.91 2.45
C ALA A 319 8.81 -49.73 1.33
N ALA A 320 9.21 -49.16 0.20
CA ALA A 320 8.30 -48.92 -0.94
C ALA A 320 8.22 -50.17 -1.88
N LEU A 321 9.23 -51.03 -1.87
CA LEU A 321 9.26 -52.27 -2.66
C LEU A 321 8.72 -53.47 -1.89
N GLY A 322 8.74 -53.42 -0.54
CA GLY A 322 8.31 -54.49 0.36
C GLY A 322 6.86 -54.39 0.87
N GLY A 323 6.05 -53.47 0.41
CA GLY A 323 4.71 -53.21 0.91
C GLY A 323 3.61 -54.07 0.26
N VAL A 324 3.83 -55.38 0.12
CA VAL A 324 2.77 -56.38 -0.07
C VAL A 324 3.16 -57.56 0.81
N ALA A 325 2.79 -57.51 2.05
CA ALA A 325 2.58 -58.66 2.92
C ALA A 325 1.41 -58.31 3.84
#